data_7f891204df250b7a75abef7ffce12cea
#
_entry.id   7f891204df250b7a75abef7ffce12cea
#
_cell.length_a   1.000
_cell.length_b   1.000
_cell.length_c   1.000
_cell.angle_alpha   90.00
_cell.angle_beta   90.00
_cell.angle_gamma   90.00
#
_symmetry.space_group_name_H-M   'P 1'
#
loop_
_entity.id
_entity.type
_entity.pdbx_description
1 polymer ?
#
loop_
_entity_poly.entity_id
_entity_poly.type
_entity_poly.pdbx_seq_one_letter_code
_entity_poly.pdbx_strand_id
1 'polypeptide(L)'
;MSPSGLLKPGTDPVEGIYCGADSRKYLPPGNLRRLFGLKDDPESDKYVECMISAHEADFYLKLCQIPQLRAFVREFTGWKREHMLQRTMLRAFVPKSELTPVHFDQMYLRAGPPTSLTAWVPIGSVSLEGGGLMYLDRSTDIGKTTEEEFARNAENLSDEERVSAFNKNMNDGGFLSRDTVKYGKEVKRKWLITEYEVGDVIFHNSFMVHASCKNMDPENRIRLATDLRFVDPEKPYDERWMKVYRPLDGL
;
A
#
# COMPACT_ATOMS: atom_id res chain seq x y z
N MET A 1 26.28 6.09 -6.71
CA MET A 1 25.37 5.06 -7.28
C MET A 1 24.32 4.75 -6.22
N SER A 2 23.04 4.58 -6.63
CA SER A 2 22.02 4.12 -5.69
C SER A 2 22.40 2.74 -5.18
N PRO A 3 22.36 2.47 -3.87
CA PRO A 3 22.66 1.15 -3.31
C PRO A 3 21.78 0.03 -3.87
N SER A 4 20.55 0.38 -4.27
CA SER A 4 19.57 -0.57 -4.84
C SER A 4 19.73 -0.83 -6.34
N GLY A 5 20.57 -0.06 -7.05
CA GLY A 5 20.66 -0.13 -8.51
C GLY A 5 19.42 0.38 -9.27
N LEU A 6 18.44 0.95 -8.58
CA LEU A 6 17.19 1.44 -9.18
C LEU A 6 17.36 2.69 -10.05
N LEU A 7 18.25 3.59 -9.64
CA LEU A 7 18.42 4.88 -10.30
C LEU A 7 19.34 4.75 -11.51
N LYS A 8 19.03 5.51 -12.55
CA LYS A 8 19.84 5.59 -13.77
C LYS A 8 21.19 6.24 -13.44
N PRO A 9 22.31 5.60 -13.78
CA PRO A 9 23.65 6.16 -13.56
C PRO A 9 23.79 7.51 -14.29
N GLY A 10 24.43 8.49 -13.62
CA GLY A 10 24.71 9.81 -14.19
C GLY A 10 23.55 10.81 -14.14
N THR A 11 22.41 10.45 -13.52
CA THR A 11 21.31 11.38 -13.22
C THR A 11 21.35 11.82 -11.76
N ASP A 12 20.75 12.98 -11.46
CA ASP A 12 20.58 13.40 -10.08
C ASP A 12 19.62 12.42 -9.37
N PRO A 13 20.01 11.84 -8.21
CA PRO A 13 19.12 10.96 -7.45
C PRO A 13 17.77 11.58 -7.07
N VAL A 14 17.70 12.90 -6.93
CA VAL A 14 16.46 13.63 -6.60
C VAL A 14 15.44 13.54 -7.74
N GLU A 15 15.89 13.45 -8.99
CA GLU A 15 15.01 13.28 -10.14
C GLU A 15 14.30 11.92 -10.16
N GLY A 16 14.84 10.93 -9.46
CA GLY A 16 14.23 9.61 -9.34
C GLY A 16 14.14 8.81 -10.65
N ILE A 17 15.03 9.08 -11.61
CA ILE A 17 14.99 8.43 -12.93
C ILE A 17 15.36 6.95 -12.79
N TYR A 18 14.48 6.08 -13.27
CA TYR A 18 14.68 4.62 -13.25
C TYR A 18 15.73 4.16 -14.24
N CYS A 19 16.53 3.18 -13.84
CA CYS A 19 17.60 2.64 -14.68
C CYS A 19 17.11 1.85 -15.92
N GLY A 20 15.82 1.51 -15.99
CA GLY A 20 15.22 0.77 -17.10
C GLY A 20 15.42 -0.74 -17.05
N ALA A 21 15.93 -1.30 -15.95
CA ALA A 21 16.07 -2.76 -15.79
C ALA A 21 14.69 -3.45 -15.75
N ASP A 22 14.67 -4.79 -15.82
CA ASP A 22 13.44 -5.56 -15.65
C ASP A 22 12.90 -5.35 -14.22
N SER A 23 11.70 -4.74 -14.10
CA SER A 23 11.09 -4.43 -12.81
C SER A 23 10.87 -5.66 -11.91
N ARG A 24 10.77 -6.85 -12.51
CA ARG A 24 10.63 -8.12 -11.77
C ARG A 24 11.85 -8.46 -10.90
N LYS A 25 13.01 -7.86 -11.17
CA LYS A 25 14.20 -7.97 -10.33
C LYS A 25 13.99 -7.39 -8.93
N TYR A 26 13.08 -6.43 -8.80
CA TYR A 26 12.82 -5.70 -7.56
C TYR A 26 11.58 -6.17 -6.81
N LEU A 27 11.03 -7.34 -7.19
CA LEU A 27 9.95 -7.96 -6.44
C LEU A 27 10.50 -8.58 -5.15
N PRO A 28 9.83 -8.37 -4.00
CA PRO A 28 10.22 -9.00 -2.75
C PRO A 28 10.25 -10.54 -2.88
N PRO A 29 11.10 -11.25 -2.13
CA PRO A 29 11.09 -12.70 -2.07
C PRO A 29 9.73 -13.20 -1.55
N GLY A 30 9.41 -14.46 -1.82
CA GLY A 30 8.20 -15.12 -1.32
C GLY A 30 7.09 -15.28 -2.37
N ASN A 31 5.84 -15.18 -1.91
CA ASN A 31 4.66 -15.53 -2.73
C ASN A 31 4.57 -14.74 -4.05
N LEU A 32 4.94 -13.47 -4.06
CA LEU A 32 4.92 -12.66 -5.29
C LEU A 32 5.90 -13.21 -6.34
N ARG A 33 7.13 -13.53 -5.95
CA ARG A 33 8.09 -14.11 -6.91
C ARG A 33 7.63 -15.48 -7.40
N ARG A 34 7.13 -16.34 -6.51
CA ARG A 34 6.57 -17.65 -6.87
C ARG A 34 5.41 -17.53 -7.84
N LEU A 35 4.53 -16.56 -7.61
CA LEU A 35 3.37 -16.30 -8.45
C LEU A 35 3.76 -15.93 -9.89
N PHE A 36 4.92 -15.28 -10.08
CA PHE A 36 5.48 -14.95 -11.38
C PHE A 36 6.47 -16.01 -11.91
N GLY A 37 6.62 -17.14 -11.22
CA GLY A 37 7.57 -18.19 -11.61
C GLY A 37 9.04 -17.76 -11.56
N LEU A 38 9.36 -16.77 -10.73
CA LEU A 38 10.71 -16.22 -10.61
C LEU A 38 11.50 -16.96 -9.52
N LYS A 39 12.78 -17.17 -9.78
CA LYS A 39 13.74 -17.68 -8.79
C LYS A 39 14.20 -16.53 -7.86
N ASP A 40 14.81 -16.90 -6.74
CA ASP A 40 15.48 -15.94 -5.88
C ASP A 40 16.57 -15.19 -6.65
N ASP A 41 16.70 -13.89 -6.36
CA ASP A 41 17.60 -12.99 -7.08
C ASP A 41 18.32 -12.09 -6.05
N PRO A 42 19.65 -12.11 -5.98
CA PRO A 42 20.43 -11.28 -5.06
C PRO A 42 20.18 -9.76 -5.21
N GLU A 43 19.79 -9.30 -6.40
CA GLU A 43 19.42 -7.89 -6.62
C GLU A 43 18.08 -7.57 -5.92
N SER A 44 17.16 -8.54 -5.85
CA SER A 44 15.93 -8.42 -5.06
C SER A 44 16.22 -8.28 -3.57
N ASP A 45 17.17 -9.04 -3.05
CA ASP A 45 17.56 -8.97 -1.64
C ASP A 45 18.12 -7.59 -1.30
N LYS A 46 19.00 -7.05 -2.13
CA LYS A 46 19.52 -5.68 -1.98
C LYS A 46 18.43 -4.62 -2.01
N TYR A 47 17.44 -4.80 -2.90
CA TYR A 47 16.30 -3.88 -2.94
C TYR A 47 15.48 -3.93 -1.66
N VAL A 48 15.19 -5.14 -1.16
CA VAL A 48 14.47 -5.34 0.10
C VAL A 48 15.23 -4.74 1.28
N GLU A 49 16.54 -4.95 1.38
CA GLU A 49 17.40 -4.35 2.39
C GLU A 49 17.34 -2.81 2.34
N CYS A 50 17.39 -2.24 1.14
CA CYS A 50 17.23 -0.80 0.94
C CYS A 50 15.86 -0.31 1.43
N MET A 51 14.79 -1.03 1.13
CA MET A 51 13.44 -0.66 1.56
C MET A 51 13.28 -0.75 3.08
N ILE A 52 13.83 -1.78 3.72
CA ILE A 52 13.85 -1.90 5.18
C ILE A 52 14.62 -0.72 5.79
N SER A 53 15.83 -0.47 5.31
CA SER A 53 16.65 0.65 5.79
C SER A 53 15.96 2.01 5.60
N ALA A 54 15.21 2.19 4.51
CA ALA A 54 14.45 3.41 4.27
C ALA A 54 13.32 3.60 5.28
N HIS A 55 12.61 2.53 5.69
CA HIS A 55 11.58 2.60 6.73
C HIS A 55 12.14 2.96 8.11
N GLU A 56 13.41 2.68 8.37
CA GLU A 56 14.11 2.95 9.63
C GLU A 56 14.90 4.26 9.60
N ALA A 57 15.00 4.91 8.44
CA ALA A 57 15.79 6.12 8.27
C ALA A 57 15.16 7.34 8.96
N ASP A 58 15.98 8.17 9.61
CA ASP A 58 15.55 9.37 10.33
C ASP A 58 14.66 10.30 9.52
N PHE A 59 14.97 10.49 8.24
CA PHE A 59 14.17 11.36 7.36
C PHE A 59 12.75 10.83 7.17
N TYR A 60 12.59 9.50 7.04
CA TYR A 60 11.29 8.88 6.88
C TYR A 60 10.51 8.87 8.20
N LEU A 61 11.17 8.56 9.32
CA LEU A 61 10.55 8.62 10.64
C LEU A 61 10.08 10.04 10.98
N LYS A 62 10.82 11.06 10.57
CA LYS A 62 10.40 12.47 10.69
C LYS A 62 9.19 12.78 9.82
N LEU A 63 9.13 12.29 8.59
CA LEU A 63 7.94 12.40 7.73
C LEU A 63 6.71 11.79 8.39
N CYS A 64 6.82 10.60 8.97
CA CYS A 64 5.74 9.93 9.68
C CYS A 64 5.25 10.70 10.93
N GLN A 65 6.08 11.58 11.47
CA GLN A 65 5.80 12.34 12.70
C GLN A 65 5.37 13.80 12.45
N ILE A 66 5.10 14.20 11.20
CA ILE A 66 4.71 15.58 10.85
C ILE A 66 3.54 16.04 11.75
N PRO A 67 3.73 17.08 12.58
CA PRO A 67 2.71 17.49 13.55
C PRO A 67 1.41 17.95 12.91
N GLN A 68 1.49 18.57 11.73
CA GLN A 68 0.33 19.07 10.98
C GLN A 68 -0.58 17.91 10.52
N LEU A 69 0.02 16.82 10.01
CA LEU A 69 -0.72 15.62 9.62
C LEU A 69 -1.45 15.00 10.82
N ARG A 70 -0.74 14.85 11.93
CA ARG A 70 -1.29 14.28 13.15
C ARG A 70 -2.39 15.17 13.77
N ALA A 71 -2.21 16.49 13.74
CA ALA A 71 -3.23 17.43 14.18
C ALA A 71 -4.49 17.33 13.32
N PHE A 72 -4.32 17.29 11.99
CA PHE A 72 -5.44 17.10 11.06
C PHE A 72 -6.21 15.80 11.33
N VAL A 73 -5.51 14.68 11.55
CA VAL A 73 -6.16 13.40 11.87
C VAL A 73 -7.06 13.52 13.10
N ARG A 74 -6.57 14.13 14.19
CA ARG A 74 -7.39 14.34 15.41
C ARG A 74 -8.60 15.22 15.15
N GLU A 75 -8.42 16.32 14.45
CA GLU A 75 -9.50 17.26 14.12
C GLU A 75 -10.56 16.59 13.23
N PHE A 76 -10.11 15.90 12.18
CA PHE A 76 -10.98 15.23 11.22
C PHE A 76 -11.78 14.07 11.82
N THR A 77 -11.17 13.29 12.71
CA THR A 77 -11.80 12.12 13.33
C THR A 77 -12.54 12.43 14.62
N GLY A 78 -12.22 13.54 15.27
CA GLY A 78 -12.70 13.87 16.61
C GLY A 78 -12.04 13.03 17.73
N TRP A 79 -10.97 12.30 17.44
CA TRP A 79 -10.26 11.53 18.44
C TRP A 79 -9.48 12.43 19.39
N LYS A 80 -9.49 12.13 20.68
CA LYS A 80 -8.68 12.88 21.67
C LYS A 80 -7.18 12.72 21.40
N ARG A 81 -6.78 11.54 20.97
CA ARG A 81 -5.43 11.19 20.54
C ARG A 81 -5.51 10.31 19.32
N GLU A 82 -4.54 10.40 18.48
CA GLU A 82 -4.31 9.49 17.37
C GLU A 82 -3.12 8.60 17.67
N HIS A 83 -3.17 7.37 17.24
CA HIS A 83 -2.05 6.43 17.28
C HIS A 83 -1.76 5.94 15.87
N MET A 84 -0.55 6.18 15.40
CA MET A 84 -0.10 5.69 14.10
C MET A 84 0.42 4.26 14.25
N LEU A 85 -0.08 3.35 13.44
CA LEU A 85 0.42 1.98 13.38
C LEU A 85 1.87 1.99 12.87
N GLN A 86 2.75 1.20 13.52
CA GLN A 86 4.18 1.21 13.19
C GLN A 86 4.49 0.58 11.83
N ARG A 87 3.61 -0.33 11.36
CA ARG A 87 3.71 -0.92 10.05
C ARG A 87 3.23 0.07 8.99
N THR A 88 4.12 0.94 8.57
CA THR A 88 3.92 1.82 7.42
C THR A 88 4.30 1.11 6.13
N MET A 89 3.83 1.60 4.99
CA MET A 89 4.08 1.00 3.69
C MET A 89 4.75 1.99 2.74
N LEU A 90 6.05 2.25 2.97
CA LEU A 90 6.85 3.04 2.03
C LEU A 90 7.10 2.20 0.77
N ARG A 91 6.68 2.72 -0.38
CA ARG A 91 6.72 1.98 -1.65
C ARG A 91 7.39 2.81 -2.74
N ALA A 92 8.27 2.15 -3.49
CA ALA A 92 8.85 2.66 -4.72
C ALA A 92 8.23 1.91 -5.92
N PHE A 93 7.43 2.61 -6.71
CA PHE A 93 6.84 2.06 -7.93
C PHE A 93 7.68 2.47 -9.13
N VAL A 94 8.45 1.52 -9.63
CA VAL A 94 9.24 1.72 -10.85
C VAL A 94 8.33 1.70 -12.09
N PRO A 95 8.69 2.42 -13.15
CA PRO A 95 7.93 2.43 -14.39
C PRO A 95 7.71 1.03 -14.95
N LYS A 96 6.50 0.80 -15.47
CA LYS A 96 6.03 -0.48 -16.06
C LYS A 96 5.99 -1.68 -15.11
N SER A 97 6.20 -1.46 -13.80
CA SER A 97 6.04 -2.53 -12.81
C SER A 97 4.57 -2.92 -12.61
N GLU A 98 4.37 -4.01 -11.86
CA GLU A 98 3.03 -4.41 -11.42
C GLU A 98 2.42 -3.35 -10.51
N LEU A 99 1.12 -3.16 -10.64
CA LEU A 99 0.35 -2.24 -9.81
C LEU A 99 -0.05 -2.88 -8.47
N THR A 100 -0.42 -2.07 -7.48
CA THR A 100 -1.13 -2.57 -6.31
C THR A 100 -2.54 -3.00 -6.75
N PRO A 101 -2.91 -4.29 -6.56
CA PRO A 101 -4.21 -4.81 -6.98
C PRO A 101 -5.39 -4.14 -6.27
N VAL A 102 -6.60 -4.39 -6.75
CA VAL A 102 -7.84 -3.92 -6.15
C VAL A 102 -8.03 -4.52 -4.77
N HIS A 103 -8.16 -3.70 -3.74
CA HIS A 103 -8.36 -4.11 -2.36
C HIS A 103 -9.04 -3.01 -1.53
N PHE A 104 -9.34 -3.33 -0.29
CA PHE A 104 -9.65 -2.36 0.78
C PHE A 104 -8.85 -2.73 2.03
N ASP A 105 -8.50 -1.75 2.85
CA ASP A 105 -7.52 -1.95 3.92
C ASP A 105 -7.95 -2.94 5.00
N GLN A 106 -9.26 -3.03 5.31
CA GLN A 106 -9.77 -3.94 6.34
C GLN A 106 -9.42 -5.40 6.07
N MET A 107 -9.22 -5.81 4.82
CA MET A 107 -8.78 -7.17 4.47
C MET A 107 -7.50 -7.57 5.22
N TYR A 108 -6.63 -6.62 5.49
CA TYR A 108 -5.34 -6.84 6.16
C TYR A 108 -5.39 -6.53 7.66
N LEU A 109 -6.43 -5.82 8.12
CA LEU A 109 -6.58 -5.30 9.48
C LEU A 109 -7.67 -6.04 10.28
N ARG A 110 -8.01 -7.27 9.87
CA ARG A 110 -9.14 -8.04 10.42
C ARG A 110 -9.04 -8.42 11.89
N ALA A 111 -7.86 -8.41 12.50
CA ALA A 111 -7.76 -8.65 13.95
C ALA A 111 -8.23 -7.47 14.79
N GLY A 112 -8.60 -6.36 14.15
CA GLY A 112 -9.22 -5.19 14.79
C GLY A 112 -10.50 -4.75 14.08
N PRO A 113 -11.31 -3.87 14.73
CA PRO A 113 -12.48 -3.29 14.12
C PRO A 113 -12.10 -2.34 12.97
N PRO A 114 -13.01 -2.06 12.03
CA PRO A 114 -12.75 -1.24 10.84
C PRO A 114 -12.74 0.26 11.14
N THR A 115 -11.95 0.68 12.11
CA THR A 115 -11.90 2.05 12.63
C THR A 115 -10.66 2.81 12.19
N SER A 116 -9.75 2.18 11.43
CA SER A 116 -8.55 2.84 10.98
C SER A 116 -8.84 3.89 9.90
N LEU A 117 -8.04 4.97 9.93
CA LEU A 117 -7.96 5.98 8.88
C LEU A 117 -6.60 5.88 8.22
N THR A 118 -6.58 5.64 6.91
CA THR A 118 -5.34 5.62 6.14
C THR A 118 -5.10 6.98 5.51
N ALA A 119 -3.88 7.49 5.69
CA ALA A 119 -3.33 8.63 4.97
C ALA A 119 -2.33 8.10 3.92
N TRP A 120 -2.68 8.19 2.64
CA TRP A 120 -1.75 7.96 1.55
C TRP A 120 -1.03 9.26 1.24
N VAL A 121 0.29 9.24 1.35
CA VAL A 121 1.16 10.42 1.19
C VAL A 121 2.09 10.18 0.01
N PRO A 122 1.92 10.89 -1.12
CA PRO A 122 2.91 10.90 -2.19
C PRO A 122 4.19 11.60 -1.72
N ILE A 123 5.34 11.02 -2.05
CA ILE A 123 6.64 11.60 -1.78
C ILE A 123 7.17 12.13 -3.11
N GLY A 124 6.84 13.39 -3.40
CA GLY A 124 7.01 14.02 -4.71
C GLY A 124 5.69 14.16 -5.47
N SER A 125 5.69 14.94 -6.55
CA SER A 125 4.54 15.09 -7.42
C SER A 125 4.34 13.83 -8.27
N VAL A 126 3.08 13.49 -8.55
CA VAL A 126 2.69 12.29 -9.31
C VAL A 126 1.71 12.71 -10.40
N SER A 127 2.13 12.63 -11.66
CA SER A 127 1.25 12.88 -12.80
C SER A 127 0.19 11.78 -12.96
N LEU A 128 -0.80 12.01 -13.80
CA LEU A 128 -1.81 10.98 -14.13
C LEU A 128 -1.18 9.67 -14.61
N GLU A 129 -0.06 9.75 -15.33
CA GLU A 129 0.68 8.60 -15.84
C GLU A 129 1.71 8.05 -14.84
N GLY A 130 1.97 8.77 -13.74
CA GLY A 130 2.99 8.45 -12.74
C GLY A 130 2.64 7.32 -11.77
N GLY A 131 1.50 6.67 -11.93
CA GLY A 131 1.13 5.51 -11.10
C GLY A 131 0.57 5.88 -9.73
N GLY A 132 -0.19 6.98 -9.65
CA GLY A 132 -0.86 7.41 -8.42
C GLY A 132 -1.91 6.43 -7.93
N LEU A 133 -2.43 6.67 -6.74
CA LEU A 133 -3.54 5.91 -6.18
C LEU A 133 -4.85 6.26 -6.90
N MET A 134 -5.72 5.28 -7.06
CA MET A 134 -7.06 5.47 -7.61
C MET A 134 -8.11 4.84 -6.71
N TYR A 135 -9.29 5.44 -6.65
CA TYR A 135 -10.38 5.04 -5.80
C TYR A 135 -11.59 4.62 -6.62
N LEU A 136 -12.24 3.55 -6.23
CA LEU A 136 -13.52 3.17 -6.83
C LEU A 136 -14.62 4.05 -6.23
N ASP A 137 -15.34 4.78 -7.08
CA ASP A 137 -16.37 5.74 -6.65
C ASP A 137 -17.42 5.09 -5.74
N ARG A 138 -17.68 5.71 -4.57
CA ARG A 138 -18.69 5.27 -3.59
C ARG A 138 -18.59 3.80 -3.22
N SER A 139 -17.39 3.28 -3.03
CA SER A 139 -17.16 1.83 -2.86
C SER A 139 -17.06 1.34 -1.42
N THR A 140 -17.28 2.21 -0.44
CA THR A 140 -17.28 1.81 0.98
C THR A 140 -18.35 0.75 1.28
N ASP A 141 -19.51 0.81 0.60
CA ASP A 141 -20.57 -0.18 0.68
C ASP A 141 -20.10 -1.54 0.14
N ILE A 142 -19.37 -1.56 -0.98
CA ILE A 142 -18.80 -2.78 -1.58
C ILE A 142 -17.81 -3.41 -0.61
N GLY A 143 -16.87 -2.63 -0.06
CA GLY A 143 -15.91 -3.15 0.91
C GLY A 143 -16.58 -3.74 2.16
N LYS A 144 -17.60 -3.07 2.71
CA LYS A 144 -18.37 -3.57 3.85
C LYS A 144 -19.08 -4.88 3.53
N THR A 145 -19.83 -4.93 2.42
CA THR A 145 -20.56 -6.13 2.01
C THR A 145 -19.62 -7.30 1.77
N THR A 146 -18.48 -7.06 1.11
CA THR A 146 -17.48 -8.11 0.87
C THR A 146 -16.92 -8.65 2.18
N GLU A 147 -16.62 -7.79 3.15
CA GLU A 147 -16.10 -8.22 4.46
C GLU A 147 -17.15 -8.97 5.28
N GLU A 148 -18.41 -8.55 5.24
CA GLU A 148 -19.53 -9.26 5.87
C GLU A 148 -19.75 -10.65 5.24
N GLU A 149 -19.63 -10.77 3.92
CA GLU A 149 -19.70 -12.05 3.21
C GLU A 149 -18.52 -12.95 3.59
N PHE A 150 -17.32 -12.40 3.67
CA PHE A 150 -16.16 -13.13 4.15
C PHE A 150 -16.40 -13.65 5.58
N ALA A 151 -16.87 -12.82 6.49
CA ALA A 151 -17.12 -13.20 7.88
C ALA A 151 -18.17 -14.32 8.00
N ARG A 152 -19.25 -14.26 7.21
CA ARG A 152 -20.27 -15.33 7.16
C ARG A 152 -19.71 -16.67 6.67
N ASN A 153 -18.76 -16.63 5.74
CA ASN A 153 -18.19 -17.82 5.11
C ASN A 153 -16.91 -18.30 5.82
N ALA A 154 -16.55 -17.71 6.96
CA ALA A 154 -15.30 -17.96 7.65
C ALA A 154 -15.34 -19.16 8.63
N GLU A 155 -16.46 -19.88 8.73
CA GLU A 155 -16.62 -21.02 9.66
C GLU A 155 -15.60 -22.13 9.45
N ASN A 156 -15.17 -22.33 8.21
CA ASN A 156 -14.20 -23.34 7.79
C ASN A 156 -12.73 -22.88 7.88
N LEU A 157 -12.48 -21.69 8.44
CA LEU A 157 -11.16 -21.10 8.60
C LEU A 157 -10.67 -21.29 10.05
N SER A 158 -9.36 -21.48 10.23
CA SER A 158 -8.70 -21.35 11.52
C SER A 158 -8.73 -19.89 12.02
N ASP A 159 -8.45 -19.66 13.29
CA ASP A 159 -8.41 -18.31 13.86
C ASP A 159 -7.35 -17.43 13.18
N GLU A 160 -6.22 -18.01 12.78
CA GLU A 160 -5.18 -17.32 12.02
C GLU A 160 -5.64 -16.95 10.62
N GLU A 161 -6.32 -17.88 9.90
CA GLU A 161 -6.86 -17.61 8.57
C GLU A 161 -7.97 -16.55 8.59
N ARG A 162 -8.78 -16.49 9.65
CA ARG A 162 -9.87 -15.50 9.80
C ARG A 162 -9.37 -14.07 9.79
N VAL A 163 -8.18 -13.82 10.32
CA VAL A 163 -7.59 -12.47 10.40
C VAL A 163 -6.60 -12.18 9.26
N SER A 164 -6.26 -13.17 8.46
CA SER A 164 -5.35 -13.02 7.33
C SER A 164 -6.10 -12.68 6.04
N ALA A 165 -5.54 -11.82 5.21
CA ALA A 165 -5.96 -11.64 3.83
C ALA A 165 -5.56 -12.83 2.93
N PHE A 166 -4.57 -13.62 3.38
CA PHE A 166 -4.01 -14.75 2.63
C PHE A 166 -4.58 -16.08 3.14
N ASN A 167 -5.84 -16.35 2.82
CA ASN A 167 -6.54 -17.57 3.24
C ASN A 167 -7.26 -18.25 2.06
N LYS A 168 -7.77 -19.46 2.27
CA LYS A 168 -8.39 -20.28 1.22
C LYS A 168 -9.70 -19.72 0.65
N ASN A 169 -10.35 -18.77 1.33
CA ASN A 169 -11.56 -18.10 0.87
C ASN A 169 -11.28 -16.79 0.12
N MET A 170 -10.01 -16.42 -0.02
CA MET A 170 -9.54 -15.26 -0.75
C MET A 170 -8.77 -15.67 -2.00
N ASN A 171 -8.51 -14.73 -2.90
CA ASN A 171 -7.57 -14.96 -3.99
C ASN A 171 -6.16 -15.24 -3.44
N ASP A 172 -5.36 -16.02 -4.15
CA ASP A 172 -3.99 -16.41 -3.77
C ASP A 172 -3.08 -15.22 -3.38
N GLY A 173 -3.41 -14.01 -3.79
CA GLY A 173 -2.67 -12.80 -3.48
C GLY A 173 -3.30 -11.91 -2.41
N GLY A 174 -4.41 -12.30 -1.78
CA GLY A 174 -5.09 -11.49 -0.75
C GLY A 174 -5.66 -10.17 -1.29
N PHE A 175 -6.28 -10.15 -2.47
CA PHE A 175 -6.87 -8.98 -3.11
C PHE A 175 -8.18 -9.34 -3.84
N LEU A 176 -8.96 -8.33 -4.24
CA LEU A 176 -10.23 -8.54 -4.94
C LEU A 176 -10.04 -8.85 -6.44
N SER A 177 -9.15 -8.11 -7.11
CA SER A 177 -8.86 -8.28 -8.54
C SER A 177 -7.51 -7.65 -8.92
N ARG A 178 -6.84 -8.25 -9.92
CA ARG A 178 -5.69 -7.61 -10.59
C ARG A 178 -6.11 -6.74 -11.77
N ASP A 179 -7.26 -7.03 -12.35
CA ASP A 179 -7.81 -6.28 -13.48
C ASP A 179 -8.78 -5.21 -12.97
N THR A 180 -8.26 -4.01 -12.80
CA THR A 180 -9.00 -2.85 -12.31
C THR A 180 -10.14 -2.45 -13.25
N VAL A 181 -9.93 -2.56 -14.57
CA VAL A 181 -10.94 -2.19 -15.58
C VAL A 181 -12.10 -3.17 -15.56
N LYS A 182 -11.79 -4.45 -15.52
CA LYS A 182 -12.81 -5.52 -15.43
C LYS A 182 -13.60 -5.38 -14.13
N TYR A 183 -12.92 -5.22 -13.00
CA TYR A 183 -13.56 -5.08 -11.69
C TYR A 183 -14.52 -3.90 -11.65
N GLY A 184 -14.09 -2.70 -12.08
CA GLY A 184 -14.97 -1.52 -12.11
C GLY A 184 -16.24 -1.72 -12.97
N LYS A 185 -16.12 -2.43 -14.12
CA LYS A 185 -17.27 -2.79 -14.97
C LYS A 185 -18.21 -3.77 -14.28
N GLU A 186 -17.68 -4.80 -13.61
CA GLU A 186 -18.47 -5.83 -12.92
C GLU A 186 -19.29 -5.23 -11.77
N VAL A 187 -18.67 -4.36 -10.96
CA VAL A 187 -19.37 -3.69 -9.86
C VAL A 187 -20.12 -2.42 -10.30
N LYS A 188 -20.05 -2.04 -11.59
CA LYS A 188 -20.72 -0.87 -12.19
C LYS A 188 -20.34 0.45 -11.49
N ARG A 189 -19.07 0.61 -11.17
CA ARG A 189 -18.51 1.82 -10.57
C ARG A 189 -17.37 2.37 -11.43
N LYS A 190 -17.15 3.69 -11.34
CA LYS A 190 -16.04 4.38 -12.01
C LYS A 190 -14.83 4.44 -11.10
N TRP A 191 -13.65 4.42 -11.69
CA TRP A 191 -12.41 4.76 -11.00
C TRP A 191 -12.19 6.26 -11.03
N LEU A 192 -11.87 6.83 -9.88
CA LEU A 192 -11.46 8.22 -9.71
C LEU A 192 -9.94 8.26 -9.65
N ILE A 193 -9.34 9.04 -10.53
CA ILE A 193 -7.89 9.26 -10.62
C ILE A 193 -7.61 10.76 -10.69
N THR A 194 -6.48 11.18 -10.15
CA THR A 194 -6.03 12.56 -10.19
C THR A 194 -4.50 12.62 -10.22
N GLU A 195 -3.98 13.79 -10.53
CA GLU A 195 -2.59 14.15 -10.26
C GLU A 195 -2.43 14.49 -8.78
N TYR A 196 -1.22 14.40 -8.28
CA TYR A 196 -0.87 14.74 -6.91
C TYR A 196 0.31 15.69 -6.91
N GLU A 197 0.25 16.70 -6.06
CA GLU A 197 1.33 17.64 -5.83
C GLU A 197 2.08 17.34 -4.53
N VAL A 198 3.28 17.85 -4.41
CA VAL A 198 4.05 17.78 -3.14
C VAL A 198 3.26 18.44 -2.02
N GLY A 199 3.00 17.69 -0.96
CA GLY A 199 2.22 18.15 0.19
C GLY A 199 0.78 17.64 0.22
N ASP A 200 0.29 17.05 -0.86
CA ASP A 200 -1.01 16.39 -0.85
C ASP A 200 -1.02 15.18 0.08
N VAL A 201 -2.17 14.94 0.68
CA VAL A 201 -2.46 13.74 1.45
C VAL A 201 -3.90 13.32 1.16
N ILE A 202 -4.10 12.05 0.85
CA ILE A 202 -5.43 11.49 0.67
C ILE A 202 -5.78 10.60 1.84
N PHE A 203 -6.96 10.83 2.41
CA PHE A 203 -7.49 10.03 3.50
C PHE A 203 -8.60 9.10 3.01
N HIS A 204 -8.56 7.86 3.46
CA HIS A 204 -9.64 6.91 3.22
C HIS A 204 -9.91 6.01 4.44
N ASN A 205 -11.15 5.56 4.55
CA ASN A 205 -11.56 4.61 5.57
C ASN A 205 -11.19 3.18 5.18
N SER A 206 -11.25 2.26 6.14
CA SER A 206 -10.84 0.86 5.99
C SER A 206 -11.56 0.09 4.89
N PHE A 207 -12.75 0.51 4.46
CA PHE A 207 -13.56 -0.19 3.46
C PHE A 207 -13.51 0.44 2.07
N MET A 208 -12.85 1.59 1.90
CA MET A 208 -12.73 2.21 0.59
C MET A 208 -11.94 1.33 -0.36
N VAL A 209 -12.59 0.88 -1.44
CA VAL A 209 -11.92 0.07 -2.46
C VAL A 209 -11.01 0.95 -3.30
N HIS A 210 -9.76 0.54 -3.41
CA HIS A 210 -8.75 1.29 -4.13
C HIS A 210 -7.71 0.38 -4.79
N ALA A 211 -6.88 0.97 -5.63
CA ALA A 211 -5.77 0.32 -6.32
C ALA A 211 -4.73 1.39 -6.70
N SER A 212 -3.57 1.01 -7.19
CA SER A 212 -2.70 1.97 -7.88
C SER A 212 -2.90 1.95 -9.38
N CYS A 213 -2.68 3.10 -10.04
CA CYS A 213 -2.46 3.13 -11.47
C CYS A 213 -1.11 2.49 -11.82
N LYS A 214 -0.95 2.01 -13.04
CA LYS A 214 0.36 1.60 -13.53
C LYS A 214 1.24 2.84 -13.73
N ASN A 215 2.48 2.79 -13.26
CA ASN A 215 3.43 3.86 -13.53
C ASN A 215 3.89 3.78 -14.99
N MET A 216 3.44 4.73 -15.79
CA MET A 216 3.77 4.92 -17.20
C MET A 216 4.43 6.27 -17.44
N ASP A 217 5.08 6.84 -16.42
CA ASP A 217 5.74 8.14 -16.49
C ASP A 217 6.68 8.22 -17.71
N PRO A 218 6.50 9.21 -18.60
CA PRO A 218 7.25 9.31 -19.85
C PRO A 218 8.75 9.62 -19.63
N GLU A 219 9.09 10.19 -18.49
CA GLU A 219 10.48 10.46 -18.10
C GLU A 219 11.09 9.31 -17.28
N ASN A 220 10.36 8.20 -17.14
CA ASN A 220 10.76 7.04 -16.34
C ASN A 220 11.05 7.37 -14.86
N ARG A 221 10.28 8.25 -14.24
CA ARG A 221 10.42 8.54 -12.82
C ARG A 221 9.84 7.43 -11.94
N ILE A 222 10.54 7.12 -10.88
CA ILE A 222 10.04 6.23 -9.82
C ILE A 222 9.03 7.01 -8.98
N ARG A 223 7.85 6.45 -8.77
CA ARG A 223 6.87 7.03 -7.85
C ARG A 223 7.13 6.52 -6.43
N LEU A 224 7.35 7.44 -5.50
CA LEU A 224 7.41 7.15 -4.07
C LEU A 224 6.12 7.57 -3.39
N ALA A 225 5.64 6.74 -2.49
CA ALA A 225 4.52 7.07 -1.60
C ALA A 225 4.55 6.20 -0.34
N THR A 226 3.84 6.63 0.68
CA THR A 226 3.68 5.84 1.89
C THR A 226 2.23 5.81 2.37
N ASP A 227 1.80 4.67 2.93
CA ASP A 227 0.54 4.55 3.66
C ASP A 227 0.84 4.65 5.16
N LEU A 228 0.24 5.63 5.79
CA LEU A 228 0.27 5.84 7.23
C LEU A 228 -1.13 5.56 7.78
N ARG A 229 -1.25 4.58 8.66
CA ARG A 229 -2.54 4.21 9.24
C ARG A 229 -2.66 4.69 10.67
N PHE A 230 -3.78 5.36 10.96
CA PHE A 230 -4.09 5.92 12.26
C PHE A 230 -5.28 5.22 12.87
N VAL A 231 -5.25 5.07 14.20
CA VAL A 231 -6.33 4.49 15.01
C VAL A 231 -6.57 5.35 16.25
N ASP A 232 -7.76 5.21 16.82
CA ASP A 232 -8.07 5.74 18.15
C ASP A 232 -7.49 4.79 19.21
N PRO A 233 -6.49 5.19 20.01
CA PRO A 233 -5.89 4.32 21.01
C PRO A 233 -6.82 4.02 22.21
N GLU A 234 -7.96 4.70 22.31
CA GLU A 234 -8.99 4.42 23.33
C GLU A 234 -9.94 3.27 22.89
N LYS A 235 -9.77 2.75 21.67
CA LYS A 235 -10.56 1.65 21.10
C LYS A 235 -9.68 0.49 20.69
N PRO A 236 -10.23 -0.73 20.56
CA PRO A 236 -9.50 -1.85 19.99
C PRO A 236 -9.02 -1.54 18.57
N TYR A 237 -7.87 -2.07 18.20
CA TYR A 237 -7.31 -2.02 16.85
C TYR A 237 -6.48 -3.28 16.59
N ASP A 238 -6.05 -3.49 15.36
CA ASP A 238 -5.22 -4.64 15.00
C ASP A 238 -3.76 -4.44 15.46
N GLU A 239 -3.42 -4.98 16.63
CA GLU A 239 -2.10 -4.84 17.25
C GLU A 239 -0.98 -5.51 16.46
N ARG A 240 -1.28 -6.42 15.52
CA ARG A 240 -0.27 -7.03 14.65
C ARG A 240 0.47 -5.96 13.84
N TRP A 241 -0.22 -4.86 13.51
CA TRP A 241 0.31 -3.73 12.76
C TRP A 241 1.16 -2.75 13.60
N MET A 242 1.35 -3.04 14.89
CA MET A 242 2.36 -2.37 15.73
C MET A 242 3.78 -2.92 15.52
N LYS A 243 3.96 -3.94 14.70
CA LYS A 243 5.28 -4.42 14.27
C LYS A 243 5.72 -3.66 13.03
N VAL A 244 6.96 -3.18 13.02
CA VAL A 244 7.58 -2.58 11.82
C VAL A 244 7.58 -3.60 10.68
N TYR A 245 7.39 -3.12 9.46
CA TYR A 245 7.39 -3.96 8.27
C TYR A 245 8.66 -4.84 8.19
N ARG A 246 8.46 -6.11 7.97
CA ARG A 246 9.49 -7.08 7.57
C ARG A 246 8.94 -7.98 6.46
N PRO A 247 9.73 -8.30 5.43
CA PRO A 247 9.31 -9.27 4.42
C PRO A 247 9.02 -10.63 5.07
N LEU A 248 7.97 -11.30 4.59
CA LEU A 248 7.60 -12.66 5.00
C LEU A 248 7.27 -12.83 6.49
N ASP A 249 6.90 -11.77 7.20
CA ASP A 249 6.53 -11.85 8.62
C ASP A 249 5.07 -12.30 8.87
N GLY A 250 4.36 -12.69 7.82
CA GLY A 250 2.99 -13.24 7.89
C GLY A 250 1.87 -12.19 7.85
N LEU A 251 2.19 -10.91 7.58
CA LEU A 251 1.25 -9.80 7.49
C LEU A 251 1.23 -9.18 6.11
#